data_89baa0b47edc4a6888ee8e7e2b7e56d9
#
_entry.id   89baa0b47edc4a6888ee8e7e2b7e56d9
#
_cell.length_a   1.000
_cell.length_b   1.000
_cell.length_c   1.000
_cell.angle_alpha   90.00
_cell.angle_beta   90.00
_cell.angle_gamma   90.00
#
_symmetry.space_group_name_H-M   'P 1'
#
loop_
_entity.id
_entity.type
_entity.pdbx_description
1 polymer ?
#
loop_
_entity_poly.entity_id
_entity_poly.type
_entity_poly.pdbx_seq_one_letter_code
_entity_poly.pdbx_strand_id
1 'polypeptide(L)'
;MKRIILTAAALLAAAAWPSFAKTVRIPITRINDVPVLCADEPLHTCHNRWHPDIPAVASANPGDTVVFETRDAFDNPFNRRSTPATVAAANLNLIHPLTGPLHVNHAYRGDVLAVTMIDVQPGPDRFGYTVAVPGFGFLRDVFTDPAIVHWELGTKHGGIAKYATSKDLPGVQLPLHGFAGTIGVELGPPEIEAAFVREEELRAKLGFVLPPEPTDAVPPALCGATGSVRDRCLRTIPPRENGGNTDVKQMVAGTTLLFPCFIDGCGLSVGDVHWAQGDGEVSGTAIEMNAIVTVKVEVRRHMAAKIGNWPMLESSRAGVLRDLDPDHFIATMGIPVKPAGVVMAPEAWIDVNSDNLLRPLRNESEDVTLAARDALLKMIGIITGPTSPSSCALDAVQAYLLCSVACDLKISNLVDVPNYVVSNFLQLDVFDHGGKCGK
;
A
#
# COMPACT_ATOMS: atom_id res chain seq x y z
N MET A 1 79.72 7.51 12.53
CA MET A 1 78.87 6.40 12.02
C MET A 1 77.58 6.35 12.85
N LYS A 2 76.52 6.93 12.35
CA LYS A 2 75.17 6.86 13.00
C LYS A 2 74.35 5.74 12.30
N ARG A 3 74.00 4.73 13.08
CA ARG A 3 73.15 3.63 12.61
C ARG A 3 71.69 4.12 12.66
N ILE A 4 71.05 4.13 11.53
CA ILE A 4 69.57 4.35 11.38
C ILE A 4 68.93 2.98 11.54
N ILE A 5 68.08 2.85 12.58
CA ILE A 5 67.20 1.68 12.76
C ILE A 5 65.88 2.00 12.05
N LEU A 6 65.60 1.31 10.93
CA LEU A 6 64.27 1.30 10.31
C LEU A 6 63.39 0.28 11.05
N THR A 7 62.39 0.78 11.74
CA THR A 7 61.28 -0.05 12.24
C THR A 7 60.22 -0.19 11.13
N ALA A 8 60.11 -1.40 10.59
CA ALA A 8 59.05 -1.75 9.66
C ALA A 8 57.75 -1.98 10.47
N ALA A 9 56.76 -1.08 10.33
CA ALA A 9 55.41 -1.32 10.80
C ALA A 9 54.69 -2.21 9.80
N ALA A 10 54.40 -3.44 10.18
CA ALA A 10 53.53 -4.33 9.40
C ALA A 10 52.10 -3.90 9.56
N LEU A 11 51.50 -3.31 8.53
CA LEU A 11 50.07 -3.15 8.43
C LEU A 11 49.43 -4.54 8.20
N LEU A 12 48.82 -5.09 9.23
CA LEU A 12 47.88 -6.21 9.08
C LEU A 12 46.59 -5.68 8.41
N ALA A 13 46.50 -5.83 7.10
CA ALA A 13 45.26 -5.71 6.40
C ALA A 13 44.37 -6.90 6.82
N ALA A 14 43.39 -6.64 7.65
CA ALA A 14 42.33 -7.61 7.93
C ALA A 14 41.62 -7.88 6.63
N ALA A 15 41.88 -9.04 6.02
CA ALA A 15 41.11 -9.53 4.89
C ALA A 15 39.69 -9.79 5.39
N ALA A 16 38.76 -8.90 5.05
CA ALA A 16 37.34 -9.15 5.22
C ALA A 16 37.02 -10.33 4.30
N TRP A 17 36.70 -11.46 4.90
CA TRP A 17 36.15 -12.60 4.15
C TRP A 17 34.86 -12.16 3.49
N PRO A 18 34.61 -12.44 2.21
CA PRO A 18 33.33 -12.13 1.61
C PRO A 18 32.24 -12.91 2.38
N SER A 19 31.42 -12.20 3.10
CA SER A 19 30.22 -12.78 3.71
C SER A 19 29.31 -13.15 2.54
N PHE A 20 29.05 -14.45 2.37
CA PHE A 20 28.06 -14.88 1.41
C PHE A 20 26.70 -14.34 1.85
N ALA A 21 25.95 -13.74 0.89
CA ALA A 21 24.59 -13.28 1.13
C ALA A 21 23.73 -14.45 1.65
N LYS A 22 23.01 -14.19 2.74
CA LYS A 22 22.14 -15.17 3.40
C LYS A 22 20.68 -14.90 3.03
N THR A 23 19.85 -15.91 3.22
CA THR A 23 18.40 -15.73 3.23
C THR A 23 17.91 -15.74 4.66
N VAL A 24 17.32 -14.63 5.09
CA VAL A 24 16.63 -14.48 6.38
C VAL A 24 15.14 -14.69 6.13
N ARG A 25 14.47 -15.51 6.92
CA ARG A 25 13.02 -15.71 6.85
C ARG A 25 12.35 -15.20 8.11
N ILE A 26 11.29 -14.44 7.94
CA ILE A 26 10.41 -13.97 9.01
C ILE A 26 9.04 -14.61 8.76
N PRO A 27 8.79 -15.76 9.38
CA PRO A 27 7.56 -16.51 9.18
C PRO A 27 6.42 -15.93 10.01
N ILE A 28 5.19 -16.33 9.65
CA ILE A 28 4.00 -16.18 10.46
C ILE A 28 3.40 -17.55 10.78
N THR A 29 2.69 -17.64 11.89
CA THR A 29 1.99 -18.89 12.26
C THR A 29 0.70 -19.01 11.48
N ARG A 30 0.40 -20.23 10.99
CA ARG A 30 -0.83 -20.54 10.26
C ARG A 30 -1.53 -21.77 10.86
N ILE A 31 -2.86 -21.74 10.80
CA ILE A 31 -3.70 -22.90 11.09
C ILE A 31 -4.52 -23.17 9.82
N ASN A 32 -4.36 -24.38 9.25
CA ASN A 32 -5.01 -24.75 7.98
C ASN A 32 -4.78 -23.71 6.86
N ASP A 33 -3.52 -23.30 6.67
CA ASP A 33 -3.07 -22.31 5.69
C ASP A 33 -3.51 -20.84 5.95
N VAL A 34 -4.34 -20.59 6.95
CA VAL A 34 -4.79 -19.27 7.35
C VAL A 34 -3.88 -18.72 8.45
N PRO A 35 -3.32 -17.51 8.33
CA PRO A 35 -2.56 -16.88 9.40
C PRO A 35 -3.38 -16.71 10.67
N VAL A 36 -2.74 -16.89 11.84
CA VAL A 36 -3.34 -16.47 13.12
C VAL A 36 -3.38 -14.94 13.18
N LEU A 37 -4.24 -14.36 14.02
CA LEU A 37 -4.29 -12.91 14.20
C LEU A 37 -2.94 -12.35 14.67
N CYS A 38 -2.66 -11.10 14.33
CA CYS A 38 -1.43 -10.41 14.73
C CYS A 38 -1.23 -10.43 16.25
N ALA A 39 -2.31 -10.21 17.00
CA ALA A 39 -2.30 -10.23 18.47
C ALA A 39 -2.00 -11.62 19.06
N ASP A 40 -2.31 -12.68 18.32
CA ASP A 40 -2.15 -14.09 18.74
C ASP A 40 -0.88 -14.74 18.16
N GLU A 41 -0.01 -13.96 17.48
CA GLU A 41 1.21 -14.47 16.85
C GLU A 41 2.25 -14.94 17.89
N PRO A 42 2.46 -16.25 18.08
CA PRO A 42 3.34 -16.76 19.12
C PRO A 42 4.82 -16.48 18.85
N LEU A 43 5.19 -16.16 17.60
CA LEU A 43 6.55 -15.80 17.22
C LEU A 43 6.83 -14.31 17.43
N HIS A 44 5.80 -13.53 17.80
CA HIS A 44 5.87 -12.08 17.98
C HIS A 44 6.44 -11.33 16.75
N THR A 45 6.23 -11.88 15.56
CA THR A 45 6.73 -11.31 14.30
C THR A 45 5.79 -10.28 13.67
N CYS A 46 4.74 -9.87 14.39
CA CYS A 46 3.71 -8.96 13.91
C CYS A 46 3.54 -7.74 14.81
N HIS A 47 3.28 -6.60 14.20
CA HIS A 47 2.79 -5.38 14.84
C HIS A 47 1.82 -4.64 13.90
N ASN A 48 1.00 -3.74 14.45
CA ASN A 48 0.06 -2.93 13.66
C ASN A 48 0.12 -1.43 13.99
N ARG A 49 1.25 -1.00 14.52
CA ARG A 49 1.55 0.41 14.84
C ARG A 49 2.99 0.71 14.49
N TRP A 50 3.31 1.98 14.30
CA TRP A 50 4.68 2.46 14.15
C TRP A 50 5.17 3.08 15.46
N HIS A 51 6.25 2.54 16.03
CA HIS A 51 6.97 3.11 17.17
C HIS A 51 8.38 2.50 17.28
N PRO A 52 9.44 3.31 17.48
CA PRO A 52 10.83 2.82 17.51
C PRO A 52 11.15 1.83 18.64
N ASP A 53 10.32 1.77 19.69
CA ASP A 53 10.48 0.82 20.79
C ASP A 53 9.91 -0.57 20.47
N ILE A 54 9.23 -0.76 19.34
CA ILE A 54 8.80 -2.09 18.89
C ILE A 54 10.05 -2.91 18.59
N PRO A 55 10.29 -4.03 19.30
CA PRO A 55 11.55 -4.76 19.17
C PRO A 55 11.69 -5.43 17.80
N ALA A 56 12.89 -5.38 17.25
CA ALA A 56 13.19 -6.09 16.01
C ALA A 56 13.05 -7.62 16.21
N VAL A 57 12.40 -8.28 15.25
CA VAL A 57 12.11 -9.73 15.31
C VAL A 57 13.15 -10.58 14.59
N ALA A 58 13.97 -9.94 13.75
CA ALA A 58 15.06 -10.58 13.02
C ALA A 58 16.14 -9.55 12.68
N SER A 59 17.30 -10.03 12.22
CA SER A 59 18.35 -9.18 11.69
C SER A 59 18.91 -9.71 10.38
N ALA A 60 19.32 -8.78 9.48
CA ALA A 60 19.97 -9.08 8.21
C ALA A 60 21.20 -8.18 8.03
N ASN A 61 22.16 -8.62 7.20
CA ASN A 61 23.26 -7.79 6.75
C ASN A 61 22.93 -7.13 5.41
N PRO A 62 23.55 -5.99 5.09
CA PRO A 62 23.48 -5.46 3.74
C PRO A 62 23.94 -6.51 2.71
N GLY A 63 23.12 -6.71 1.66
CA GLY A 63 23.30 -7.75 0.66
C GLY A 63 22.48 -9.02 0.88
N ASP A 64 21.93 -9.23 2.07
CA ASP A 64 21.08 -10.39 2.36
C ASP A 64 19.72 -10.30 1.65
N THR A 65 19.17 -11.48 1.36
CA THR A 65 17.79 -11.65 0.93
C THR A 65 16.91 -11.89 2.14
N VAL A 66 15.77 -11.22 2.21
CA VAL A 66 14.79 -11.38 3.30
C VAL A 66 13.46 -11.82 2.73
N VAL A 67 12.87 -12.82 3.35
CA VAL A 67 11.54 -13.37 3.01
C VAL A 67 10.59 -13.06 4.15
N PHE A 68 9.62 -12.19 3.90
CA PHE A 68 8.54 -11.87 4.83
C PHE A 68 7.31 -12.69 4.44
N GLU A 69 6.73 -13.39 5.40
CA GLU A 69 5.39 -13.92 5.27
C GLU A 69 4.42 -12.92 5.90
N THR A 70 3.37 -12.54 5.19
CA THR A 70 2.47 -11.45 5.60
C THR A 70 1.03 -11.92 5.74
N ARG A 71 0.28 -11.18 6.56
CA ARG A 71 -1.19 -11.21 6.65
C ARG A 71 -1.78 -10.26 5.64
N ASP A 72 -3.07 -10.43 5.35
CA ASP A 72 -3.81 -9.41 4.59
C ASP A 72 -4.01 -8.11 5.40
N ALA A 73 -4.47 -7.07 4.74
CA ALA A 73 -4.61 -5.72 5.29
C ALA A 73 -5.46 -5.64 6.56
N PHE A 74 -6.47 -6.50 6.70
CA PHE A 74 -7.45 -6.46 7.80
C PHE A 74 -7.21 -7.49 8.90
N ASP A 75 -6.11 -8.26 8.84
CA ASP A 75 -5.79 -9.34 9.78
C ASP A 75 -6.76 -10.53 9.69
N ASN A 76 -7.07 -10.97 8.46
CA ASN A 76 -7.84 -12.17 8.10
C ASN A 76 -9.32 -12.22 8.57
N PRO A 77 -10.10 -11.13 8.55
CA PRO A 77 -11.51 -11.21 8.91
C PRO A 77 -12.36 -11.78 7.78
N PHE A 78 -11.82 -11.80 6.54
CA PHE A 78 -12.57 -12.18 5.36
C PHE A 78 -12.15 -13.55 4.83
N ASN A 79 -13.12 -14.25 4.26
CA ASN A 79 -12.94 -15.56 3.64
C ASN A 79 -13.96 -15.74 2.51
N ARG A 80 -13.91 -16.86 1.79
CA ARG A 80 -14.80 -17.19 0.66
C ARG A 80 -16.31 -17.17 0.95
N ARG A 81 -16.71 -17.03 2.23
CA ARG A 81 -18.10 -16.98 2.67
C ARG A 81 -18.50 -15.62 3.25
N SER A 82 -17.58 -14.70 3.31
CA SER A 82 -17.84 -13.35 3.82
C SER A 82 -18.93 -12.66 3.00
N THR A 83 -19.68 -11.80 3.65
CA THR A 83 -20.80 -11.07 3.06
C THR A 83 -20.62 -9.57 3.30
N PRO A 84 -21.43 -8.71 2.69
CA PRO A 84 -21.41 -7.29 3.03
C PRO A 84 -21.58 -7.01 4.53
N ALA A 85 -22.34 -7.83 5.26
CA ALA A 85 -22.44 -7.71 6.72
C ALA A 85 -21.11 -7.97 7.46
N THR A 86 -20.27 -8.87 6.91
CA THR A 86 -18.91 -9.09 7.44
C THR A 86 -18.04 -7.83 7.25
N VAL A 87 -18.18 -7.15 6.08
CA VAL A 87 -17.46 -5.90 5.80
C VAL A 87 -17.92 -4.78 6.74
N ALA A 88 -19.23 -4.65 6.96
CA ALA A 88 -19.78 -3.65 7.90
C ALA A 88 -19.29 -3.85 9.34
N ALA A 89 -18.92 -5.07 9.72
CA ALA A 89 -18.40 -5.42 11.03
C ALA A 89 -16.87 -5.41 11.12
N ALA A 90 -16.17 -5.02 10.06
CA ALA A 90 -14.70 -5.02 10.03
C ALA A 90 -14.10 -4.08 11.08
N ASN A 91 -13.10 -4.59 11.80
CA ASN A 91 -12.42 -3.83 12.83
C ASN A 91 -11.22 -3.09 12.24
N LEU A 92 -11.38 -1.80 11.99
CA LEU A 92 -10.33 -0.96 11.42
C LEU A 92 -9.14 -0.71 12.37
N ASN A 93 -9.22 -1.11 13.65
CA ASN A 93 -8.10 -0.97 14.58
C ASN A 93 -7.00 -2.01 14.34
N LEU A 94 -7.32 -3.09 13.66
CA LEU A 94 -6.37 -4.15 13.29
C LEU A 94 -5.47 -3.77 12.10
N ILE A 95 -5.89 -2.79 11.29
CA ILE A 95 -5.22 -2.37 10.05
C ILE A 95 -3.94 -1.59 10.36
N HIS A 96 -2.81 -1.86 9.73
CA HIS A 96 -2.44 -3.05 8.96
C HIS A 96 -1.53 -3.90 9.81
N PRO A 97 -1.71 -5.21 9.84
CA PRO A 97 -0.75 -6.12 10.48
C PRO A 97 0.52 -6.20 9.63
N LEU A 98 1.65 -5.79 10.19
CA LEU A 98 2.94 -5.78 9.52
C LEU A 98 3.84 -6.87 10.08
N THR A 99 4.55 -7.56 9.22
CA THR A 99 5.61 -8.49 9.59
C THR A 99 6.93 -7.75 9.73
N GLY A 100 7.53 -7.81 10.89
CA GLY A 100 8.72 -7.06 11.26
C GLY A 100 8.68 -6.60 12.72
N PRO A 101 9.53 -5.62 13.10
CA PRO A 101 10.56 -4.94 12.32
C PRO A 101 11.81 -5.80 12.10
N LEU A 102 12.46 -5.65 10.95
CA LEU A 102 13.76 -6.21 10.64
C LEU A 102 14.86 -5.20 10.98
N HIS A 103 15.83 -5.58 11.79
CA HIS A 103 17.04 -4.81 12.03
C HIS A 103 18.07 -5.07 10.92
N VAL A 104 18.50 -4.05 10.19
CA VAL A 104 19.57 -4.18 9.20
C VAL A 104 20.89 -3.78 9.85
N ASN A 105 21.79 -4.75 10.03
CA ASN A 105 23.07 -4.55 10.66
C ASN A 105 23.89 -3.48 9.94
N HIS A 106 24.58 -2.64 10.71
CA HIS A 106 25.38 -1.55 10.18
C HIS A 106 24.59 -0.46 9.40
N ALA A 107 23.28 -0.46 9.42
CA ALA A 107 22.51 0.69 8.99
C ALA A 107 22.35 1.67 10.16
N TYR A 108 22.55 2.95 9.92
CA TYR A 108 22.52 3.99 10.96
C TYR A 108 21.57 5.12 10.57
N ARG A 109 21.08 5.85 11.56
CA ARG A 109 20.31 7.07 11.30
C ARG A 109 21.05 7.98 10.31
N GLY A 110 20.35 8.44 9.27
CA GLY A 110 20.91 9.26 8.19
C GLY A 110 21.42 8.47 6.98
N ASP A 111 21.48 7.14 7.06
CA ASP A 111 21.67 6.27 5.89
C ASP A 111 20.36 6.12 5.11
N VAL A 112 20.41 5.50 3.94
CA VAL A 112 19.25 5.03 3.17
C VAL A 112 19.28 3.51 3.14
N LEU A 113 18.18 2.90 3.54
CA LEU A 113 17.91 1.48 3.29
C LEU A 113 17.35 1.33 1.89
N ALA A 114 18.09 0.62 1.02
CA ALA A 114 17.63 0.27 -0.31
C ALA A 114 17.03 -1.15 -0.29
N VAL A 115 15.76 -1.26 -0.57
CA VAL A 115 14.97 -2.51 -0.53
C VAL A 115 14.57 -2.85 -1.95
N THR A 116 15.24 -3.83 -2.56
CA THR A 116 14.92 -4.29 -3.92
C THR A 116 13.88 -5.41 -3.84
N MET A 117 12.73 -5.20 -4.46
CA MET A 117 11.69 -6.21 -4.59
C MET A 117 12.18 -7.31 -5.55
N ILE A 118 12.21 -8.56 -5.07
CA ILE A 118 12.64 -9.73 -5.86
C ILE A 118 11.42 -10.50 -6.35
N ASP A 119 10.47 -10.77 -5.45
CA ASP A 119 9.30 -11.59 -5.76
C ASP A 119 8.17 -11.32 -4.76
N VAL A 120 6.93 -11.43 -5.24
CA VAL A 120 5.71 -11.35 -4.44
C VAL A 120 4.80 -12.49 -4.87
N GLN A 121 4.48 -13.38 -3.93
CA GLN A 121 3.63 -14.54 -4.17
C GLN A 121 2.44 -14.55 -3.20
N PRO A 122 1.26 -14.99 -3.64
CA PRO A 122 0.13 -15.18 -2.74
C PRO A 122 0.42 -16.24 -1.69
N GLY A 123 -0.20 -16.11 -0.54
CA GLY A 123 -0.18 -17.10 0.51
C GLY A 123 -0.79 -18.46 0.09
N PRO A 124 -0.62 -19.52 0.91
CA PRO A 124 -1.07 -20.86 0.55
C PRO A 124 -2.60 -21.00 0.45
N ASP A 125 -3.37 -20.16 1.12
CA ASP A 125 -4.83 -20.09 1.08
C ASP A 125 -5.39 -19.65 -0.29
N ARG A 126 -4.57 -19.00 -1.12
CA ARG A 126 -4.92 -18.57 -2.49
C ARG A 126 -6.23 -17.79 -2.56
N PHE A 127 -6.50 -17.00 -1.56
CA PHE A 127 -7.68 -16.16 -1.45
C PHE A 127 -7.29 -14.68 -1.41
N GLY A 128 -8.09 -13.84 -2.08
CA GLY A 128 -8.03 -12.40 -1.99
C GLY A 128 -9.42 -11.78 -1.97
N TYR A 129 -9.50 -10.52 -1.64
CA TYR A 129 -10.75 -9.78 -1.63
C TYR A 129 -10.53 -8.31 -1.99
N THR A 130 -11.59 -7.67 -2.45
CA THR A 130 -11.68 -6.20 -2.61
C THR A 130 -12.98 -5.78 -1.93
N VAL A 131 -12.92 -4.76 -1.08
CA VAL A 131 -14.09 -4.31 -0.30
C VAL A 131 -14.37 -2.82 -0.48
N ALA A 132 -15.62 -2.45 -0.30
CA ALA A 132 -16.02 -1.07 -0.01
C ALA A 132 -16.48 -1.03 1.44
N VAL A 133 -15.74 -0.33 2.28
CA VAL A 133 -16.08 -0.14 3.69
C VAL A 133 -16.87 1.16 3.84
N PRO A 134 -18.03 1.15 4.52
CA PRO A 134 -18.82 2.36 4.72
C PRO A 134 -18.01 3.52 5.32
N GLY A 135 -18.08 4.70 4.69
CA GLY A 135 -17.35 5.89 5.12
C GLY A 135 -15.87 5.92 4.71
N PHE A 136 -15.38 4.91 3.95
CA PHE A 136 -14.03 4.83 3.44
C PHE A 136 -14.01 4.80 1.90
N GLY A 137 -12.86 5.03 1.28
CA GLY A 137 -12.72 5.10 -0.19
C GLY A 137 -12.96 6.49 -0.77
N PHE A 138 -12.64 6.64 -2.06
CA PHE A 138 -12.68 7.94 -2.74
C PHE A 138 -14.11 8.41 -3.05
N LEU A 139 -15.02 7.48 -3.36
CA LEU A 139 -16.44 7.76 -3.59
C LEU A 139 -17.33 7.31 -2.41
N ARG A 140 -16.85 7.45 -1.17
CA ARG A 140 -17.56 7.05 0.06
C ARG A 140 -18.91 7.74 0.29
N ASP A 141 -19.15 8.85 -0.39
CA ASP A 141 -20.42 9.59 -0.39
C ASP A 141 -21.42 9.08 -1.42
N VAL A 142 -20.96 8.33 -2.43
CA VAL A 142 -21.79 7.71 -3.46
C VAL A 142 -22.06 6.24 -3.13
N PHE A 143 -21.04 5.51 -2.70
CA PHE A 143 -21.10 4.10 -2.33
C PHE A 143 -21.02 3.97 -0.81
N THR A 144 -22.18 4.06 -0.18
CA THR A 144 -22.33 4.09 1.29
C THR A 144 -22.52 2.71 1.90
N ASP A 145 -22.92 1.74 1.09
CA ASP A 145 -23.20 0.38 1.54
C ASP A 145 -21.94 -0.50 1.48
N PRO A 146 -21.77 -1.42 2.43
CA PRO A 146 -20.66 -2.35 2.43
C PRO A 146 -20.77 -3.32 1.24
N ALA A 147 -19.62 -3.61 0.61
CA ALA A 147 -19.57 -4.56 -0.49
C ALA A 147 -18.27 -5.37 -0.44
N ILE A 148 -18.28 -6.57 -1.04
CA ILE A 148 -17.12 -7.43 -1.16
C ILE A 148 -17.11 -8.14 -2.50
N VAL A 149 -15.92 -8.21 -3.09
CA VAL A 149 -15.58 -9.08 -4.22
C VAL A 149 -14.57 -10.10 -3.74
N HIS A 150 -14.85 -11.37 -3.95
CA HIS A 150 -13.97 -12.48 -3.60
C HIS A 150 -13.13 -12.88 -4.79
N TRP A 151 -11.83 -13.10 -4.56
CA TRP A 151 -10.88 -13.49 -5.61
C TRP A 151 -10.26 -14.85 -5.32
N GLU A 152 -10.23 -15.71 -6.35
CA GLU A 152 -9.42 -16.92 -6.37
C GLU A 152 -8.09 -16.61 -7.05
N LEU A 153 -6.99 -16.71 -6.28
CA LEU A 153 -5.66 -16.33 -6.71
C LEU A 153 -4.92 -17.49 -7.34
N GLY A 154 -4.40 -17.29 -8.54
CA GLY A 154 -3.58 -18.28 -9.20
C GLY A 154 -4.34 -19.40 -9.85
N THR A 155 -5.50 -19.12 -10.43
CA THR A 155 -6.22 -20.06 -11.28
C THR A 155 -5.37 -20.47 -12.48
N LYS A 156 -5.25 -21.80 -12.67
CA LYS A 156 -4.35 -22.38 -13.63
C LYS A 156 -4.76 -22.13 -15.07
N HIS A 157 -3.96 -21.37 -15.81
CA HIS A 157 -3.83 -21.58 -17.24
C HIS A 157 -2.40 -22.06 -17.49
N GLY A 158 -2.22 -23.30 -17.93
CA GLY A 158 -0.91 -23.85 -18.27
C GLY A 158 0.06 -24.11 -17.10
N GLY A 159 -0.39 -24.33 -15.88
CA GLY A 159 0.47 -24.76 -14.76
C GLY A 159 1.12 -23.66 -13.95
N ILE A 160 1.05 -22.38 -14.36
CA ILE A 160 1.57 -21.22 -13.64
C ILE A 160 0.38 -20.38 -13.16
N ALA A 161 0.37 -20.04 -11.88
CA ALA A 161 -0.62 -19.12 -11.31
C ALA A 161 -0.46 -17.72 -11.92
N LYS A 162 -1.33 -17.32 -12.85
CA LYS A 162 -1.17 -16.08 -13.60
C LYS A 162 -2.24 -15.04 -13.34
N TYR A 163 -3.44 -15.45 -12.94
CA TYR A 163 -4.59 -14.57 -12.85
C TYR A 163 -5.36 -14.76 -11.54
N ALA A 164 -5.91 -13.65 -11.04
CA ALA A 164 -7.01 -13.66 -10.08
C ALA A 164 -8.33 -13.66 -10.85
N THR A 165 -9.30 -14.47 -10.42
CA THR A 165 -10.65 -14.54 -11.00
C THR A 165 -11.70 -14.43 -9.91
N SER A 166 -12.87 -13.93 -10.26
CA SER A 166 -13.97 -13.73 -9.32
C SER A 166 -15.31 -14.20 -9.89
N LYS A 167 -16.14 -14.80 -9.02
CA LYS A 167 -17.54 -15.06 -9.32
C LYS A 167 -18.40 -13.81 -9.19
N ASP A 168 -17.95 -12.86 -8.36
CA ASP A 168 -18.63 -11.60 -8.10
C ASP A 168 -18.40 -10.58 -9.23
N LEU A 169 -17.35 -10.77 -10.02
CA LEU A 169 -17.04 -10.04 -11.24
C LEU A 169 -16.86 -11.03 -12.41
N PRO A 170 -17.93 -11.59 -12.92
CA PRO A 170 -17.86 -12.62 -13.96
C PRO A 170 -17.20 -12.07 -15.24
N GLY A 171 -16.31 -12.87 -15.82
CA GLY A 171 -15.57 -12.50 -17.03
C GLY A 171 -14.39 -11.54 -16.78
N VAL A 172 -14.03 -11.26 -15.52
CA VAL A 172 -12.85 -10.47 -15.17
C VAL A 172 -11.73 -11.40 -14.69
N GLN A 173 -10.52 -11.17 -15.19
CA GLN A 173 -9.31 -11.81 -14.75
C GLN A 173 -8.16 -10.81 -14.69
N LEU A 174 -7.42 -10.79 -13.59
CA LEU A 174 -6.36 -9.83 -13.34
C LEU A 174 -5.01 -10.54 -13.20
N PRO A 175 -3.98 -10.14 -13.97
CA PRO A 175 -2.64 -10.70 -13.84
C PRO A 175 -2.04 -10.38 -12.48
N LEU A 176 -1.05 -11.17 -12.05
CA LEU A 176 -0.28 -10.88 -10.86
C LEU A 176 0.71 -9.74 -11.13
N HIS A 177 0.44 -8.59 -10.55
CA HIS A 177 1.34 -7.45 -10.44
C HIS A 177 1.60 -7.15 -8.96
N GLY A 178 2.05 -8.18 -8.24
CA GLY A 178 2.13 -8.17 -6.77
C GLY A 178 3.12 -7.15 -6.22
N PHE A 179 2.70 -6.43 -5.20
CA PHE A 179 3.53 -5.50 -4.44
C PHE A 179 3.03 -5.36 -3.00
N ALA A 180 3.85 -4.79 -2.12
CA ALA A 180 3.44 -4.47 -0.76
C ALA A 180 2.88 -3.04 -0.72
N GLY A 181 1.59 -2.86 -0.43
CA GLY A 181 0.97 -1.56 -0.23
C GLY A 181 1.58 -0.84 0.96
N THR A 182 1.75 -1.57 2.07
CA THR A 182 2.42 -1.07 3.27
C THR A 182 3.81 -1.68 3.42
N ILE A 183 4.83 -0.88 3.14
CA ILE A 183 6.23 -1.19 3.38
C ILE A 183 6.97 0.06 3.87
N GLY A 184 7.69 -0.03 4.98
CA GLY A 184 8.36 1.14 5.54
C GLY A 184 9.32 0.79 6.66
N VAL A 185 10.01 1.83 7.13
CA VAL A 185 10.97 1.74 8.24
C VAL A 185 10.42 2.40 9.50
N GLU A 186 11.00 2.13 10.65
CA GLU A 186 10.59 2.81 11.89
C GLU A 186 10.99 4.30 11.88
N LEU A 187 10.07 5.15 12.37
CA LEU A 187 10.33 6.56 12.64
C LEU A 187 11.12 6.71 13.95
N GLY A 188 12.01 7.70 14.02
CA GLY A 188 12.65 8.07 15.26
C GLY A 188 11.73 8.91 16.16
N PRO A 189 12.08 9.11 17.46
CA PRO A 189 11.26 9.90 18.37
C PRO A 189 10.93 11.32 17.88
N PRO A 190 11.85 12.07 17.22
CA PRO A 190 11.52 13.38 16.68
C PRO A 190 10.51 13.34 15.55
N GLU A 191 10.58 12.33 14.70
CA GLU A 191 9.65 12.14 13.57
C GLU A 191 8.26 11.71 14.05
N ILE A 192 8.19 10.83 15.06
CA ILE A 192 6.92 10.47 15.73
C ILE A 192 6.23 11.70 16.30
N GLU A 193 6.97 12.54 17.04
CA GLU A 193 6.38 13.76 17.62
C GLU A 193 5.94 14.75 16.54
N ALA A 194 6.74 14.94 15.49
CA ALA A 194 6.37 15.82 14.38
C ALA A 194 5.11 15.33 13.64
N ALA A 195 5.00 14.03 13.40
CA ALA A 195 3.81 13.43 12.79
C ALA A 195 2.58 13.61 13.69
N PHE A 196 2.72 13.34 14.99
CA PHE A 196 1.64 13.50 15.96
C PHE A 196 1.12 14.95 16.02
N VAL A 197 2.02 15.93 16.16
CA VAL A 197 1.64 17.35 16.23
C VAL A 197 0.93 17.78 14.95
N ARG A 198 1.47 17.43 13.79
CA ARG A 198 0.88 17.74 12.47
C ARG A 198 -0.54 17.16 12.32
N GLU A 199 -0.73 15.91 12.73
CA GLU A 199 -2.01 15.22 12.62
C GLU A 199 -3.03 15.78 13.62
N GLU A 200 -2.61 16.14 14.83
CA GLU A 200 -3.48 16.82 15.83
C GLU A 200 -3.90 18.22 15.36
N GLU A 201 -3.01 18.98 14.71
CA GLU A 201 -3.39 20.27 14.11
C GLU A 201 -4.44 20.12 13.01
N LEU A 202 -4.31 19.08 12.17
CA LEU A 202 -5.34 18.76 11.16
C LEU A 202 -6.65 18.34 11.80
N ARG A 203 -6.61 17.52 12.85
CA ARG A 203 -7.79 17.11 13.60
C ARG A 203 -8.51 18.29 14.25
N ALA A 204 -7.75 19.24 14.80
CA ALA A 204 -8.31 20.46 15.38
C ALA A 204 -9.04 21.34 14.35
N LYS A 205 -8.67 21.21 13.07
CA LYS A 205 -9.34 21.83 11.92
C LYS A 205 -10.41 20.93 11.29
N LEU A 206 -10.83 19.87 11.99
CA LEU A 206 -11.80 18.87 11.58
C LEU A 206 -11.38 18.07 10.33
N GLY A 207 -10.08 17.99 10.01
CA GLY A 207 -9.54 17.10 9.01
C GLY A 207 -9.79 15.64 9.38
N PHE A 208 -9.95 14.79 8.38
CA PHE A 208 -10.06 13.34 8.58
C PHE A 208 -8.67 12.80 8.95
N VAL A 209 -8.49 12.43 10.22
CA VAL A 209 -7.23 11.94 10.77
C VAL A 209 -7.50 10.69 11.59
N LEU A 210 -6.57 9.77 11.56
CA LEU A 210 -6.58 8.54 12.35
C LEU A 210 -5.51 8.64 13.46
N PRO A 211 -5.86 9.21 14.63
CA PRO A 211 -4.91 9.39 15.73
C PRO A 211 -4.45 8.03 16.30
N PRO A 212 -3.42 8.01 17.15
CA PRO A 212 -3.07 6.82 17.93
C PRO A 212 -4.30 6.22 18.60
N GLU A 213 -4.52 4.92 18.40
CA GLU A 213 -5.66 4.18 18.95
C GLU A 213 -5.14 2.92 19.65
N PRO A 214 -5.20 2.86 20.99
CA PRO A 214 -4.66 1.73 21.74
C PRO A 214 -5.49 0.46 21.65
N THR A 215 -6.77 0.55 21.23
CA THR A 215 -7.62 -0.63 21.10
C THR A 215 -7.08 -1.54 20.02
N ASP A 216 -6.88 -2.81 20.34
CA ASP A 216 -6.33 -3.84 19.45
C ASP A 216 -4.93 -3.53 18.88
N ALA A 217 -4.20 -2.61 19.54
CA ALA A 217 -2.82 -2.30 19.14
C ALA A 217 -1.85 -3.41 19.55
N VAL A 218 -0.95 -3.76 18.62
CA VAL A 218 0.10 -4.78 18.81
C VAL A 218 1.46 -4.13 18.58
N PRO A 219 2.42 -4.34 19.51
CA PRO A 219 2.34 -5.13 20.74
C PRO A 219 1.58 -4.38 21.87
N PRO A 220 0.69 -5.07 22.60
CA PRO A 220 -0.17 -4.41 23.57
C PRO A 220 0.58 -3.84 24.79
N ALA A 221 1.75 -4.38 25.12
CA ALA A 221 2.57 -3.88 26.22
C ALA A 221 3.15 -2.48 25.95
N LEU A 222 3.32 -2.10 24.67
CA LEU A 222 3.80 -0.79 24.26
C LEU A 222 2.67 0.12 23.81
N CYS A 223 1.83 -0.35 22.90
CA CYS A 223 0.86 0.45 22.17
C CYS A 223 -0.59 0.24 22.61
N GLY A 224 -0.89 -0.82 23.38
CA GLY A 224 -2.23 -1.13 23.87
C GLY A 224 -2.71 -0.18 24.96
N ALA A 225 -3.92 -0.39 25.49
CA ALA A 225 -4.61 0.48 26.45
C ALA A 225 -3.78 0.80 27.71
N THR A 226 -2.93 -0.11 28.15
CA THR A 226 -2.01 0.07 29.28
C THR A 226 -0.55 0.24 28.83
N GLY A 227 -0.32 0.37 27.54
CA GLY A 227 1.01 0.46 26.93
C GLY A 227 1.75 1.73 27.33
N SER A 228 3.07 1.61 27.48
CA SER A 228 3.92 2.70 27.99
C SER A 228 4.03 3.89 27.03
N VAL A 229 3.82 3.67 25.74
CA VAL A 229 3.95 4.69 24.67
C VAL A 229 2.70 4.79 23.78
N ARG A 230 1.57 4.29 24.27
CA ARG A 230 0.28 4.17 23.55
C ARG A 230 -0.13 5.42 22.77
N ASP A 231 0.10 6.59 23.34
CA ASP A 231 -0.31 7.87 22.78
C ASP A 231 0.64 8.37 21.67
N ARG A 232 1.66 7.61 21.37
CA ARG A 232 2.65 7.88 20.31
C ARG A 232 2.83 6.72 19.32
N CYS A 233 2.09 5.64 19.50
CA CYS A 233 2.03 4.53 18.54
C CYS A 233 1.15 4.93 17.35
N LEU A 234 1.79 5.36 16.26
CA LEU A 234 1.08 5.85 15.08
C LEU A 234 0.38 4.71 14.33
N ARG A 235 -0.82 5.00 13.82
CA ARG A 235 -1.56 4.07 12.95
C ARG A 235 -0.78 3.85 11.64
N THR A 236 -0.92 2.65 11.08
CA THR A 236 -0.25 2.24 9.84
C THR A 236 -0.96 2.74 8.58
N ILE A 237 -2.25 3.10 8.67
CA ILE A 237 -3.05 3.55 7.52
C ILE A 237 -2.49 4.81 6.84
N PRO A 238 -2.14 5.92 7.54
CA PRO A 238 -1.56 7.06 6.85
C PRO A 238 -0.11 6.81 6.44
N PRO A 239 0.25 7.04 5.16
CA PRO A 239 1.66 7.07 4.74
C PRO A 239 2.37 8.30 5.34
N ARG A 240 3.67 8.16 5.62
CA ARG A 240 4.49 9.24 6.19
C ARG A 240 5.92 9.20 5.63
N GLU A 241 6.84 9.95 6.26
CA GLU A 241 8.24 10.04 5.89
C GLU A 241 8.99 8.69 5.88
N ASN A 242 8.47 7.73 6.59
CA ASN A 242 9.00 6.36 6.66
C ASN A 242 8.53 5.43 5.52
N GLY A 243 7.71 5.91 4.61
CA GLY A 243 6.95 5.10 3.68
C GLY A 243 5.64 4.64 4.32
N GLY A 244 5.54 3.38 4.67
CA GLY A 244 4.31 2.77 5.20
C GLY A 244 3.31 2.53 4.07
N ASN A 245 2.07 2.91 4.27
CA ASN A 245 0.95 2.67 3.37
C ASN A 245 0.93 3.65 2.18
N THR A 246 1.82 3.45 1.21
CA THR A 246 1.96 4.34 0.07
C THR A 246 1.19 3.89 -1.17
N ASP A 247 0.82 2.64 -1.25
CA ASP A 247 -0.01 2.02 -2.31
C ASP A 247 0.44 2.35 -3.74
N VAL A 248 1.76 2.40 -3.92
CA VAL A 248 2.37 2.68 -5.22
C VAL A 248 2.52 1.38 -5.99
N LYS A 249 1.61 1.08 -6.92
CA LYS A 249 1.60 -0.19 -7.67
C LYS A 249 2.89 -0.49 -8.45
N GLN A 250 3.73 0.53 -8.67
CA GLN A 250 5.04 0.38 -9.31
C GLN A 250 6.09 -0.30 -8.40
N MET A 251 5.77 -0.60 -7.14
CA MET A 251 6.66 -1.32 -6.21
C MET A 251 6.72 -2.84 -6.46
N VAL A 252 6.64 -3.25 -7.71
CA VAL A 252 6.70 -4.65 -8.16
C VAL A 252 8.13 -5.18 -8.20
N ALA A 253 8.28 -6.50 -8.43
CA ALA A 253 9.57 -7.15 -8.60
C ALA A 253 10.46 -6.42 -9.65
N GLY A 254 11.71 -6.15 -9.27
CA GLY A 254 12.68 -5.41 -10.08
C GLY A 254 12.74 -3.91 -9.81
N THR A 255 11.96 -3.40 -8.86
CA THR A 255 12.07 -2.03 -8.35
C THR A 255 12.80 -2.00 -7.01
N THR A 256 13.39 -0.86 -6.67
CA THR A 256 14.10 -0.64 -5.41
C THR A 256 13.48 0.56 -4.71
N LEU A 257 13.03 0.33 -3.48
CA LEU A 257 12.55 1.38 -2.59
C LEU A 257 13.71 1.90 -1.77
N LEU A 258 13.78 3.21 -1.61
CA LEU A 258 14.82 3.91 -0.86
C LEU A 258 14.16 4.56 0.35
N PHE A 259 14.45 4.05 1.54
CA PHE A 259 13.91 4.58 2.79
C PHE A 259 15.00 5.30 3.59
N PRO A 260 14.80 6.55 4.03
CA PRO A 260 15.70 7.17 5.01
C PRO A 260 15.65 6.40 6.32
N CYS A 261 16.80 6.08 6.92
CA CYS A 261 16.83 5.47 8.23
C CYS A 261 16.73 6.55 9.31
N PHE A 262 15.68 6.50 10.12
CA PHE A 262 15.43 7.42 11.23
C PHE A 262 15.93 6.89 12.57
N ILE A 263 16.24 5.60 12.64
CA ILE A 263 16.88 4.92 13.77
C ILE A 263 17.98 3.98 13.27
N ASP A 264 18.85 3.54 14.17
CA ASP A 264 19.85 2.52 13.85
C ASP A 264 19.15 1.18 13.56
N GLY A 265 19.59 0.49 12.51
CA GLY A 265 18.95 -0.72 12.00
C GLY A 265 17.74 -0.47 11.11
N CYS A 266 17.32 0.78 10.93
CA CYS A 266 16.17 1.25 10.14
C CYS A 266 14.81 0.67 10.56
N GLY A 267 14.69 -0.62 10.95
CA GLY A 267 13.43 -1.25 11.38
C GLY A 267 12.43 -1.48 10.26
N LEU A 268 12.81 -2.25 9.21
CA LEU A 268 11.95 -2.52 8.05
C LEU A 268 10.79 -3.44 8.40
N SER A 269 9.56 -3.06 8.04
CA SER A 269 8.36 -3.88 8.17
C SER A 269 7.56 -3.91 6.87
N VAL A 270 6.85 -5.03 6.63
CA VAL A 270 6.11 -5.30 5.39
C VAL A 270 4.75 -5.91 5.71
N GLY A 271 3.70 -5.47 5.04
CA GLY A 271 2.35 -6.02 5.12
C GLY A 271 1.48 -5.49 4.00
N ASP A 272 0.15 -5.70 4.12
CA ASP A 272 -0.81 -5.11 3.20
C ASP A 272 -0.42 -5.37 1.74
N VAL A 273 -0.39 -6.65 1.37
CA VAL A 273 0.16 -7.06 0.07
C VAL A 273 -0.96 -7.27 -0.92
N HIS A 274 -0.81 -6.67 -2.07
CA HIS A 274 -1.79 -6.65 -3.14
C HIS A 274 -1.40 -7.60 -4.27
N TRP A 275 -2.39 -8.29 -4.84
CA TRP A 275 -2.24 -9.02 -6.10
C TRP A 275 -2.19 -8.07 -7.30
N ALA A 276 -3.08 -7.09 -7.33
CA ALA A 276 -3.19 -6.04 -8.33
C ALA A 276 -3.97 -4.86 -7.75
N GLN A 277 -3.66 -3.67 -8.25
CA GLN A 277 -4.32 -2.43 -7.87
C GLN A 277 -4.34 -1.48 -9.06
N GLY A 278 -5.41 -0.73 -9.24
CA GLY A 278 -5.46 0.44 -10.11
C GLY A 278 -4.82 1.66 -9.41
N ASP A 279 -4.18 2.54 -10.17
CA ASP A 279 -3.65 3.79 -9.60
C ASP A 279 -4.78 4.61 -8.95
N GLY A 280 -4.62 4.89 -7.65
CA GLY A 280 -5.60 5.60 -6.85
C GLY A 280 -6.38 4.74 -5.86
N GLU A 281 -6.37 3.41 -5.99
CA GLU A 281 -7.00 2.48 -5.05
C GLU A 281 -8.40 2.94 -4.58
N VAL A 282 -9.22 3.30 -5.53
CA VAL A 282 -10.37 4.19 -5.34
C VAL A 282 -11.45 3.69 -4.38
N SER A 283 -11.57 2.38 -4.14
CA SER A 283 -12.50 1.85 -3.13
C SER A 283 -11.92 1.83 -1.71
N GLY A 284 -10.62 2.07 -1.58
CA GLY A 284 -9.85 1.98 -0.33
C GLY A 284 -9.30 0.58 -0.08
N THR A 285 -9.35 -0.31 -1.07
CA THR A 285 -8.69 -1.62 -1.10
C THR A 285 -8.32 -2.02 -2.53
N ALA A 286 -7.23 -2.74 -2.66
CA ALA A 286 -6.81 -3.44 -3.87
C ALA A 286 -7.42 -4.85 -3.94
N ILE A 287 -6.74 -5.80 -4.57
CA ILE A 287 -6.95 -7.23 -4.29
C ILE A 287 -6.03 -7.59 -3.12
N GLU A 288 -6.58 -7.53 -1.94
CA GLU A 288 -5.89 -7.82 -0.67
C GLU A 288 -5.60 -9.31 -0.54
N MET A 289 -4.42 -9.67 -0.04
CA MET A 289 -4.05 -11.08 0.12
C MET A 289 -3.02 -11.32 1.23
N ASN A 290 -3.06 -12.51 1.80
CA ASN A 290 -1.89 -13.05 2.50
C ASN A 290 -0.79 -13.34 1.48
N ALA A 291 0.46 -13.07 1.83
CA ALA A 291 1.53 -13.15 0.83
C ALA A 291 2.88 -13.63 1.39
N ILE A 292 3.79 -13.91 0.45
CA ILE A 292 5.21 -14.13 0.69
C ILE A 292 5.96 -13.09 -0.14
N VAL A 293 6.64 -12.17 0.53
CA VAL A 293 7.39 -11.08 -0.09
C VAL A 293 8.88 -11.34 0.08
N THR A 294 9.61 -11.38 -1.04
CA THR A 294 11.06 -11.57 -1.06
C THR A 294 11.73 -10.28 -1.49
N VAL A 295 12.64 -9.77 -0.66
CA VAL A 295 13.39 -8.55 -0.93
C VAL A 295 14.88 -8.77 -0.72
N LYS A 296 15.71 -7.92 -1.34
CA LYS A 296 17.12 -7.76 -1.02
C LYS A 296 17.30 -6.42 -0.30
N VAL A 297 18.07 -6.41 0.79
CA VAL A 297 18.35 -5.20 1.56
C VAL A 297 19.79 -4.74 1.35
N GLU A 298 20.00 -3.45 1.12
CA GLU A 298 21.31 -2.81 0.97
C GLU A 298 21.30 -1.47 1.71
N VAL A 299 22.50 -0.97 2.09
CA VAL A 299 22.64 0.30 2.80
C VAL A 299 23.45 1.28 1.97
N ARG A 300 22.89 2.47 1.73
CA ARG A 300 23.56 3.61 1.08
C ARG A 300 23.91 4.64 2.15
N ARG A 301 25.21 4.76 2.44
CA ARG A 301 25.73 5.56 3.53
C ARG A 301 25.46 7.06 3.36
N HIS A 302 24.96 7.72 4.42
CA HIS A 302 24.80 9.17 4.50
C HIS A 302 23.99 9.77 3.34
N MET A 303 22.99 9.03 2.85
CA MET A 303 22.19 9.43 1.68
C MET A 303 20.82 10.00 2.05
N ALA A 304 20.33 9.85 3.30
CA ALA A 304 18.99 10.27 3.68
C ALA A 304 18.71 11.75 3.35
N ALA A 305 19.58 12.66 3.76
CA ALA A 305 19.42 14.09 3.45
C ALA A 305 19.49 14.39 1.94
N LYS A 306 20.20 13.57 1.14
CA LYS A 306 20.31 13.76 -0.31
C LYS A 306 19.03 13.38 -1.05
N ILE A 307 18.22 12.50 -0.46
CA ILE A 307 16.87 12.17 -0.96
C ILE A 307 15.77 12.95 -0.23
N GLY A 308 16.14 14.03 0.49
CA GLY A 308 15.21 14.91 1.18
C GLY A 308 14.56 14.30 2.43
N ASN A 309 15.09 13.21 2.97
CA ASN A 309 14.49 12.42 4.06
C ASN A 309 13.08 11.90 3.77
N TRP A 310 12.78 11.64 2.51
CA TRP A 310 11.53 11.05 2.04
C TRP A 310 11.80 9.74 1.30
N PRO A 311 10.86 8.78 1.30
CA PRO A 311 10.99 7.58 0.50
C PRO A 311 11.00 7.90 -0.99
N MET A 312 11.75 7.11 -1.74
CA MET A 312 11.85 7.19 -3.20
C MET A 312 11.76 5.80 -3.82
N LEU A 313 11.44 5.76 -5.09
CA LEU A 313 11.39 4.55 -5.90
C LEU A 313 12.33 4.70 -7.10
N GLU A 314 13.14 3.68 -7.38
CA GLU A 314 13.96 3.60 -8.57
C GLU A 314 13.88 2.21 -9.18
N SER A 315 14.14 2.09 -10.47
CA SER A 315 14.29 0.79 -11.14
C SER A 315 15.34 0.86 -12.24
N SER A 316 16.23 -0.12 -12.24
CA SER A 316 17.14 -0.39 -13.37
C SER A 316 16.58 -1.46 -14.32
N ARG A 317 15.49 -2.13 -13.97
CA ARG A 317 14.81 -3.09 -14.84
C ARG A 317 14.08 -2.36 -15.97
N ALA A 318 14.46 -2.63 -17.19
CA ALA A 318 13.75 -2.08 -18.35
C ALA A 318 12.32 -2.63 -18.41
N GLY A 319 11.37 -1.77 -18.76
CA GLY A 319 9.99 -2.16 -19.03
C GLY A 319 9.06 -2.23 -17.81
N VAL A 320 9.52 -1.97 -16.58
CA VAL A 320 8.64 -2.02 -15.39
C VAL A 320 7.37 -1.20 -15.58
N LEU A 321 7.48 0.06 -16.00
CA LEU A 321 6.31 0.91 -16.20
C LEU A 321 5.45 0.43 -17.36
N ARG A 322 6.07 0.02 -18.47
CA ARG A 322 5.34 -0.55 -19.63
C ARG A 322 4.59 -1.83 -19.27
N ASP A 323 5.18 -2.70 -18.45
CA ASP A 323 4.57 -3.97 -18.06
C ASP A 323 3.35 -3.75 -17.14
N LEU A 324 3.21 -2.56 -16.54
CA LEU A 324 2.09 -2.15 -15.69
C LEU A 324 1.05 -1.29 -16.42
N ASP A 325 1.42 -0.68 -17.55
CA ASP A 325 0.47 0.05 -18.40
C ASP A 325 -0.36 -0.92 -19.24
N PRO A 326 -1.65 -0.66 -19.48
CA PRO A 326 -2.48 -1.52 -20.31
C PRO A 326 -2.09 -1.46 -21.79
N ASP A 327 -1.99 -2.62 -22.44
CA ASP A 327 -1.79 -2.70 -23.89
C ASP A 327 -3.02 -2.23 -24.66
N HIS A 328 -4.23 -2.59 -24.17
CA HIS A 328 -5.51 -2.14 -24.71
C HIS A 328 -6.35 -1.49 -23.61
N PHE A 329 -6.87 -0.33 -23.90
CA PHE A 329 -7.63 0.42 -22.91
C PHE A 329 -8.76 1.25 -23.51
N ILE A 330 -9.72 1.61 -22.68
CA ILE A 330 -10.56 2.80 -22.84
C ILE A 330 -10.25 3.77 -21.72
N ALA A 331 -10.37 5.06 -22.00
CA ALA A 331 -10.13 6.07 -20.97
C ALA A 331 -11.26 7.10 -20.94
N THR A 332 -11.60 7.53 -19.73
CA THR A 332 -12.46 8.68 -19.51
C THR A 332 -11.62 9.87 -19.09
N MET A 333 -12.06 11.06 -19.46
CA MET A 333 -11.44 12.32 -19.04
C MET A 333 -12.39 13.06 -18.09
N GLY A 334 -11.88 13.33 -16.90
CA GLY A 334 -12.51 14.17 -15.91
C GLY A 334 -12.10 15.62 -16.15
N ILE A 335 -13.06 16.46 -16.47
CA ILE A 335 -12.91 17.88 -16.63
C ILE A 335 -14.11 18.51 -15.91
N PRO A 336 -13.92 19.10 -14.73
CA PRO A 336 -15.02 19.53 -13.86
C PRO A 336 -15.67 20.83 -14.37
N VAL A 337 -15.99 20.86 -15.66
CA VAL A 337 -16.70 21.97 -16.33
C VAL A 337 -18.17 21.95 -15.94
N LYS A 338 -18.72 23.10 -15.65
CA LYS A 338 -20.12 23.26 -15.27
C LYS A 338 -20.87 24.26 -16.14
N PRO A 339 -22.16 24.01 -16.39
CA PRO A 339 -23.04 25.02 -16.92
C PRO A 339 -23.08 26.25 -15.99
N ALA A 340 -23.22 27.44 -16.58
CA ALA A 340 -23.38 28.67 -15.81
C ALA A 340 -24.55 28.56 -14.81
N GLY A 341 -24.34 28.97 -13.59
CA GLY A 341 -25.35 28.93 -12.52
C GLY A 341 -25.46 27.58 -11.78
N VAL A 342 -24.77 26.53 -12.23
CA VAL A 342 -24.71 25.28 -11.49
C VAL A 342 -23.58 25.31 -10.49
N VAL A 343 -23.94 25.27 -9.21
CA VAL A 343 -22.97 25.09 -8.12
C VAL A 343 -22.84 23.59 -7.89
N MET A 344 -21.66 23.02 -8.12
CA MET A 344 -21.39 21.68 -7.60
C MET A 344 -20.89 21.80 -6.17
N ALA A 345 -21.66 21.26 -5.30
CA ALA A 345 -21.18 20.89 -4.01
C ALA A 345 -21.53 19.43 -3.85
N PRO A 346 -20.61 18.52 -3.98
CA PRO A 346 -20.79 17.25 -3.31
C PRO A 346 -20.89 17.61 -1.83
N GLU A 347 -22.04 17.37 -1.24
CA GLU A 347 -22.29 17.65 0.19
C GLU A 347 -21.25 16.99 1.12
N ALA A 348 -20.54 16.00 0.60
CA ALA A 348 -19.51 15.24 1.32
C ALA A 348 -18.09 15.81 1.21
N TRP A 349 -17.81 16.79 0.38
CA TRP A 349 -16.48 17.38 0.26
C TRP A 349 -16.35 18.56 1.22
N ILE A 350 -15.65 18.30 2.30
CA ILE A 350 -15.29 19.30 3.30
C ILE A 350 -13.92 19.84 2.89
N ASP A 351 -13.83 21.13 2.63
CA ASP A 351 -12.54 21.80 2.52
C ASP A 351 -11.93 21.91 3.92
N VAL A 352 -11.06 20.97 4.24
CA VAL A 352 -10.39 20.89 5.55
C VAL A 352 -9.41 22.04 5.79
N ASN A 353 -9.10 22.82 4.76
CA ASN A 353 -8.21 23.99 4.85
C ASN A 353 -8.96 25.30 5.03
N SER A 354 -10.29 25.29 5.01
CA SER A 354 -11.09 26.49 5.21
C SER A 354 -11.67 26.55 6.63
N ASP A 355 -11.79 27.77 7.15
CA ASP A 355 -12.46 28.02 8.44
C ASP A 355 -13.98 27.70 8.39
N ASN A 356 -14.48 27.32 7.22
CA ASN A 356 -15.87 27.01 6.99
C ASN A 356 -16.04 25.64 6.32
N LEU A 357 -16.16 24.63 7.15
CA LEU A 357 -16.23 23.21 6.83
C LEU A 357 -17.39 22.79 5.92
N LEU A 358 -18.42 23.60 5.83
CA LEU A 358 -19.60 23.36 5.00
C LEU A 358 -19.57 24.19 3.71
N ARG A 359 -18.42 24.77 3.37
CA ARG A 359 -18.30 25.46 2.09
C ARG A 359 -18.43 24.45 0.97
N PRO A 360 -19.48 24.56 0.13
CA PRO A 360 -19.44 23.86 -1.13
C PRO A 360 -18.16 24.26 -1.85
N LEU A 361 -17.38 23.27 -2.31
CA LEU A 361 -16.29 23.55 -3.23
C LEU A 361 -16.88 24.41 -4.35
N ARG A 362 -16.45 25.66 -4.44
CA ARG A 362 -16.81 26.54 -5.54
C ARG A 362 -16.33 25.89 -6.82
N ASN A 363 -16.83 26.35 -7.95
CA ASN A 363 -16.42 25.85 -9.24
C ASN A 363 -14.91 25.97 -9.45
N GLU A 364 -14.21 25.06 -8.87
CA GLU A 364 -12.77 25.02 -8.91
C GLU A 364 -12.37 24.07 -10.04
N SER A 365 -12.37 24.61 -11.26
CA SER A 365 -11.87 23.88 -12.43
C SER A 365 -10.40 23.52 -12.28
N GLU A 366 -9.70 24.20 -11.38
CA GLU A 366 -8.33 23.91 -10.94
C GLU A 366 -8.28 22.92 -9.76
N ASP A 367 -9.32 22.11 -9.54
CA ASP A 367 -9.36 21.09 -8.52
C ASP A 367 -9.12 19.70 -9.13
N VAL A 368 -7.93 19.15 -8.88
CA VAL A 368 -7.53 17.84 -9.36
C VAL A 368 -8.40 16.71 -8.76
N THR A 369 -8.91 16.90 -7.56
CA THR A 369 -9.76 15.92 -6.88
C THR A 369 -11.13 15.82 -7.56
N LEU A 370 -11.71 16.96 -7.93
CA LEU A 370 -12.95 16.99 -8.70
C LEU A 370 -12.77 16.41 -10.10
N ALA A 371 -11.63 16.67 -10.75
CA ALA A 371 -11.31 16.09 -12.05
C ALA A 371 -11.18 14.56 -11.96
N ALA A 372 -10.50 14.04 -10.94
CA ALA A 372 -10.38 12.60 -10.69
C ALA A 372 -11.75 11.94 -10.43
N ARG A 373 -12.59 12.60 -9.60
CA ARG A 373 -13.96 12.14 -9.32
C ARG A 373 -14.81 12.07 -10.57
N ASP A 374 -14.78 13.10 -11.41
CA ASP A 374 -15.52 13.15 -12.66
C ASP A 374 -15.05 12.08 -13.65
N ALA A 375 -13.73 11.84 -13.78
CA ALA A 375 -13.20 10.77 -14.60
C ALA A 375 -13.70 9.39 -14.13
N LEU A 376 -13.64 9.13 -12.82
CA LEU A 376 -14.05 7.85 -12.23
C LEU A 376 -15.55 7.58 -12.38
N LEU A 377 -16.40 8.57 -12.10
CA LEU A 377 -17.85 8.42 -12.27
C LEU A 377 -18.25 8.17 -13.72
N LYS A 378 -17.59 8.83 -14.69
CA LYS A 378 -17.78 8.55 -16.12
C LYS A 378 -17.38 7.12 -16.48
N MET A 379 -16.27 6.60 -15.94
CA MET A 379 -15.82 5.22 -16.17
C MET A 379 -16.83 4.22 -15.61
N ILE A 380 -17.31 4.43 -14.39
CA ILE A 380 -18.38 3.60 -13.80
C ILE A 380 -19.62 3.60 -14.71
N GLY A 381 -20.02 4.76 -15.23
CA GLY A 381 -21.13 4.89 -16.18
C GLY A 381 -20.92 4.12 -17.49
N ILE A 382 -19.67 4.05 -18.01
CA ILE A 382 -19.33 3.24 -19.18
C ILE A 382 -19.42 1.75 -18.85
N ILE A 383 -18.82 1.31 -17.74
CA ILE A 383 -18.82 -0.11 -17.34
C ILE A 383 -20.24 -0.64 -17.11
N THR A 384 -21.13 0.17 -16.57
CA THR A 384 -22.53 -0.21 -16.28
C THR A 384 -23.49 0.05 -17.44
N GLY A 385 -23.04 0.77 -18.45
CA GLY A 385 -23.87 1.23 -19.57
C GLY A 385 -23.94 0.25 -20.73
N PRO A 386 -24.71 0.62 -21.79
CA PRO A 386 -24.90 -0.23 -22.97
C PRO A 386 -23.62 -0.41 -23.81
N THR A 387 -22.61 0.40 -23.60
CA THR A 387 -21.31 0.33 -24.29
C THR A 387 -20.23 -0.32 -23.43
N SER A 388 -20.62 -1.06 -22.40
CA SER A 388 -19.70 -1.75 -21.52
C SER A 388 -18.76 -2.67 -22.30
N PRO A 389 -17.44 -2.64 -22.01
CA PRO A 389 -16.49 -3.59 -22.55
C PRO A 389 -16.64 -4.98 -21.92
N SER A 390 -17.29 -5.09 -20.77
CA SER A 390 -17.60 -6.36 -20.13
C SER A 390 -18.70 -7.09 -20.89
N SER A 391 -18.47 -8.37 -21.19
CA SER A 391 -19.50 -9.24 -21.75
C SER A 391 -20.63 -9.55 -20.75
N CYS A 392 -20.38 -9.29 -19.46
CA CYS A 392 -21.32 -9.50 -18.37
C CYS A 392 -21.80 -8.16 -17.82
N ALA A 393 -23.09 -8.07 -17.51
CA ALA A 393 -23.63 -6.89 -16.87
C ALA A 393 -23.06 -6.76 -15.45
N LEU A 394 -22.47 -5.62 -15.16
CA LEU A 394 -21.98 -5.25 -13.84
C LEU A 394 -22.85 -4.11 -13.28
N ASP A 395 -23.13 -4.16 -11.99
CA ASP A 395 -23.77 -3.04 -11.30
C ASP A 395 -22.75 -1.94 -10.93
N ALA A 396 -23.23 -0.82 -10.40
CA ALA A 396 -22.39 0.33 -10.10
C ALA A 396 -21.36 0.05 -9.00
N VAL A 397 -21.70 -0.78 -8.02
CA VAL A 397 -20.77 -1.17 -6.94
C VAL A 397 -19.68 -2.10 -7.49
N GLN A 398 -20.07 -3.08 -8.31
CA GLN A 398 -19.11 -3.96 -8.99
C GLN A 398 -18.17 -3.17 -9.90
N ALA A 399 -18.70 -2.20 -10.65
CA ALA A 399 -17.90 -1.31 -11.48
C ALA A 399 -16.94 -0.45 -10.67
N TYR A 400 -17.36 0.05 -9.51
CA TYR A 400 -16.49 0.80 -8.60
C TYR A 400 -15.36 -0.06 -8.04
N LEU A 401 -15.65 -1.27 -7.56
CA LEU A 401 -14.64 -2.21 -7.08
C LEU A 401 -13.69 -2.67 -8.21
N LEU A 402 -14.22 -2.86 -9.43
CA LEU A 402 -13.38 -3.12 -10.60
C LEU A 402 -12.45 -1.94 -10.90
N CYS A 403 -12.92 -0.71 -10.80
CA CYS A 403 -12.06 0.46 -10.99
C CYS A 403 -10.93 0.50 -9.97
N SER A 404 -11.16 0.07 -8.73
CA SER A 404 -10.11 0.04 -7.69
C SER A 404 -8.95 -0.87 -8.02
N VAL A 405 -9.18 -1.93 -8.78
CA VAL A 405 -8.18 -2.97 -9.07
C VAL A 405 -7.65 -2.96 -10.51
N ALA A 406 -8.35 -2.31 -11.44
CA ALA A 406 -8.08 -2.39 -12.89
C ALA A 406 -8.14 -1.04 -13.64
N CYS A 407 -8.41 0.07 -12.96
CA CYS A 407 -8.39 1.39 -13.58
C CYS A 407 -7.27 2.26 -13.01
N ASP A 408 -6.61 3.00 -13.89
CA ASP A 408 -5.52 3.89 -13.52
C ASP A 408 -5.93 5.34 -13.62
N LEU A 409 -6.02 6.04 -12.48
CA LEU A 409 -6.14 7.49 -12.44
C LEU A 409 -4.78 8.13 -12.73
N LYS A 410 -4.70 8.91 -13.80
CA LYS A 410 -3.49 9.62 -14.21
C LYS A 410 -3.77 11.12 -14.33
N ILE A 411 -2.92 11.94 -13.72
CA ILE A 411 -2.96 13.38 -13.90
C ILE A 411 -2.48 13.69 -15.30
N SER A 412 -3.35 14.24 -16.14
CA SER A 412 -3.04 14.53 -17.54
C SER A 412 -2.60 15.99 -17.75
N ASN A 413 -3.21 16.93 -17.03
CA ASN A 413 -2.96 18.36 -17.18
C ASN A 413 -3.26 19.10 -15.87
N LEU A 414 -2.31 19.93 -15.41
CA LEU A 414 -2.43 20.82 -14.26
C LEU A 414 -2.08 22.28 -14.58
N VAL A 415 -2.04 22.65 -15.86
CA VAL A 415 -1.53 23.95 -16.31
C VAL A 415 -2.49 24.72 -17.20
N ASP A 416 -3.46 24.07 -17.80
CA ASP A 416 -4.38 24.71 -18.74
C ASP A 416 -5.62 25.22 -17.99
N VAL A 417 -5.42 26.31 -17.31
CA VAL A 417 -6.49 26.99 -16.59
C VAL A 417 -7.60 27.44 -17.56
N PRO A 418 -8.88 27.39 -17.16
CA PRO A 418 -9.34 27.09 -15.80
C PRO A 418 -9.65 25.60 -15.56
N ASN A 419 -9.26 24.67 -16.44
CA ASN A 419 -9.73 23.28 -16.36
C ASN A 419 -8.56 22.29 -16.24
N TYR A 420 -8.40 21.67 -15.08
CA TYR A 420 -7.50 20.52 -14.91
C TYR A 420 -8.11 19.25 -15.49
N VAL A 421 -7.26 18.34 -15.94
CA VAL A 421 -7.68 17.08 -16.54
C VAL A 421 -7.04 15.90 -15.83
N VAL A 422 -7.87 14.99 -15.36
CA VAL A 422 -7.46 13.65 -14.91
C VAL A 422 -8.07 12.61 -15.85
N SER A 423 -7.28 11.66 -16.29
CA SER A 423 -7.76 10.53 -17.09
C SER A 423 -7.83 9.27 -16.24
N ASN A 424 -8.85 8.44 -16.48
CA ASN A 424 -9.04 7.15 -15.84
C ASN A 424 -9.01 6.06 -16.92
N PHE A 425 -7.97 5.23 -16.91
CA PHE A 425 -7.70 4.20 -17.92
C PHE A 425 -8.19 2.84 -17.41
N LEU A 426 -9.17 2.26 -18.08
CA LEU A 426 -9.59 0.88 -17.83
C LEU A 426 -8.85 -0.07 -18.78
N GLN A 427 -8.17 -1.03 -18.22
CA GLN A 427 -7.51 -2.14 -18.93
C GLN A 427 -8.56 -3.04 -19.58
N LEU A 428 -8.54 -3.19 -20.89
CA LEU A 428 -9.48 -4.07 -21.61
C LEU A 428 -9.08 -5.55 -21.58
N ASP A 429 -7.78 -5.81 -21.43
CA ASP A 429 -7.24 -7.17 -21.37
C ASP A 429 -7.64 -7.93 -20.08
N VAL A 430 -8.26 -7.24 -19.11
CA VAL A 430 -8.83 -7.88 -17.91
C VAL A 430 -10.14 -8.60 -18.19
N PHE A 431 -10.79 -8.34 -19.32
CA PHE A 431 -12.05 -9.00 -19.69
C PHE A 431 -11.79 -10.27 -20.50
N ASP A 432 -12.31 -11.39 -20.04
CA ASP A 432 -12.30 -12.63 -20.80
C ASP A 432 -13.41 -12.61 -21.87
N HIS A 433 -13.01 -12.44 -23.13
CA HIS A 433 -13.95 -12.40 -24.27
C HIS A 433 -14.61 -13.75 -24.58
N GLY A 434 -14.28 -14.83 -23.88
CA GLY A 434 -14.87 -16.17 -24.01
C GLY A 434 -15.60 -16.68 -22.78
N GLY A 435 -15.57 -15.92 -21.67
CA GLY A 435 -16.15 -16.32 -20.39
C GLY A 435 -17.66 -16.34 -20.41
N LYS A 436 -18.25 -17.39 -19.82
CA LYS A 436 -19.70 -17.43 -19.57
C LYS A 436 -20.01 -16.54 -18.37
N CYS A 437 -20.88 -15.56 -18.55
CA CYS A 437 -21.47 -14.83 -17.43
C CYS A 437 -22.15 -15.84 -16.50
N GLY A 438 -21.71 -15.95 -15.26
CA GLY A 438 -22.36 -16.81 -14.28
C GLY A 438 -23.83 -16.41 -14.14
N LYS A 439 -24.74 -17.36 -14.34
CA LYS A 439 -26.16 -17.25 -13.97
C LYS A 439 -26.32 -17.71 -12.55
#